data_97fdf5d89b0ac9f6c25dffc757f64bcd
#
_entry.id   97fdf5d89b0ac9f6c25dffc757f64bcd
#
_cell.length_a   1.000
_cell.length_b   1.000
_cell.length_c   1.000
_cell.angle_alpha   90.00
_cell.angle_beta   90.00
_cell.angle_gamma   90.00
#
_symmetry.space_group_name_H-M   'P 1'
#
loop_
_entity.id
_entity.type
_entity.pdbx_description
1 polymer ?
#
loop_
_entity_poly.entity_id
_entity_poly.type
_entity_poly.pdbx_seq_one_letter_code
_entity_poly.pdbx_strand_id
1 'polypeptide(L)'
;MRIAVCDDNIQDIERIKRYTVSMIDYAVDYEFFTKPEELLKTYVKSEQKPDMYILDIEMPGMDGLAVAKQIRTYDSKALIVFLTSYTKYMPDVFEVVTFDFIPKPITEDRLRLLFVKAEAYLNMTNQTFSFCYRRSRYSLKFDEILYLEKKGRQAIIHTKDNTYQSNMNLNEIWEKLDEQSFAAIHGSFIVNLKHIKTFSGGQVILSDGTELTVSRGYKKSLTEKHITFVRGGMWHGFIWSPAVNQYI
;
A
#
# COMPACT_ATOMS: atom_id res chain seq x y z
N MET A 1 -5.55 -13.43 -3.23
CA MET A 1 -4.37 -12.66 -3.74
C MET A 1 -3.76 -13.43 -4.88
N ARG A 2 -3.48 -12.78 -6.01
CA ARG A 2 -2.80 -13.40 -7.17
C ARG A 2 -1.35 -12.93 -7.23
N ILE A 3 -0.41 -13.85 -7.41
CA ILE A 3 1.04 -13.58 -7.39
C ILE A 3 1.68 -14.12 -8.66
N ALA A 4 2.44 -13.29 -9.35
CA ALA A 4 3.33 -13.73 -10.43
C ALA A 4 4.77 -13.73 -9.94
N VAL A 5 5.44 -14.85 -10.08
CA VAL A 5 6.86 -15.04 -9.72
C VAL A 5 7.68 -15.20 -11.00
N CYS A 6 8.75 -14.43 -11.15
CA CYS A 6 9.68 -14.56 -12.27
C CYS A 6 11.12 -14.71 -11.75
N ASP A 7 11.73 -15.84 -12.05
CA ASP A 7 13.09 -16.19 -11.67
C ASP A 7 13.62 -17.23 -12.67
N ASP A 8 14.77 -17.02 -13.27
CA ASP A 8 15.35 -17.96 -14.23
C ASP A 8 15.92 -19.23 -13.55
N ASN A 9 16.14 -19.17 -12.22
CA ASN A 9 16.58 -20.29 -11.42
C ASN A 9 15.40 -21.15 -10.97
N ILE A 10 15.23 -22.32 -11.62
CA ILE A 10 14.18 -23.29 -11.29
C ILE A 10 14.23 -23.74 -9.81
N GLN A 11 15.44 -23.79 -9.20
CA GLN A 11 15.56 -24.22 -7.79
C GLN A 11 14.94 -23.18 -6.83
N ASP A 12 15.03 -21.88 -7.13
CA ASP A 12 14.41 -20.84 -6.34
C ASP A 12 12.89 -20.85 -6.53
N ILE A 13 12.40 -21.07 -7.75
CA ILE A 13 10.97 -21.29 -8.02
C ILE A 13 10.45 -22.49 -7.21
N GLU A 14 11.11 -23.65 -7.26
CA GLU A 14 10.68 -24.84 -6.52
C GLU A 14 10.76 -24.64 -4.99
N ARG A 15 11.68 -23.82 -4.51
CA ARG A 15 11.75 -23.45 -3.10
C ARG A 15 10.54 -22.60 -2.69
N ILE A 16 10.19 -21.58 -3.49
CA ILE A 16 9.00 -20.76 -3.25
C ILE A 16 7.74 -21.63 -3.29
N LYS A 17 7.58 -22.49 -4.29
CA LYS A 17 6.45 -23.44 -4.38
C LYS A 17 6.29 -24.27 -3.12
N ARG A 18 7.39 -24.84 -2.60
CA ARG A 18 7.34 -25.66 -1.37
C ARG A 18 6.86 -24.87 -0.17
N TYR A 19 7.36 -23.63 0.00
CA TYR A 19 6.93 -22.78 1.10
C TYR A 19 5.48 -22.34 0.97
N THR A 20 5.00 -22.10 -0.25
CA THR A 20 3.60 -21.69 -0.47
C THR A 20 2.61 -22.82 -0.18
N VAL A 21 2.98 -24.08 -0.41
CA VAL A 21 2.14 -25.25 -0.06
C VAL A 21 1.94 -25.37 1.46
N SER A 22 2.96 -25.00 2.26
CA SER A 22 2.84 -25.02 3.74
C SER A 22 2.00 -23.87 4.30
N MET A 23 1.70 -22.87 3.48
CA MET A 23 0.95 -21.65 3.88
C MET A 23 -0.54 -21.74 3.49
N ILE A 24 -1.22 -22.80 3.91
CA ILE A 24 -2.61 -23.13 3.57
C ILE A 24 -3.60 -22.04 4.01
N ASP A 25 -3.23 -21.20 5.00
CA ASP A 25 -4.09 -20.14 5.56
C ASP A 25 -4.30 -18.95 4.59
N TYR A 26 -3.55 -18.90 3.49
CA TYR A 26 -3.64 -17.82 2.50
C TYR A 26 -4.27 -18.35 1.22
N ALA A 27 -5.42 -17.79 0.83
CA ALA A 27 -6.01 -18.03 -0.49
C ALA A 27 -5.18 -17.29 -1.56
N VAL A 28 -4.10 -17.92 -2.03
CA VAL A 28 -3.18 -17.34 -3.01
C VAL A 28 -3.14 -18.18 -4.27
N ASP A 29 -3.27 -17.52 -5.40
CA ASP A 29 -3.12 -18.05 -6.74
C ASP A 29 -1.75 -17.64 -7.29
N TYR A 30 -0.94 -18.61 -7.75
CA TYR A 30 0.44 -18.39 -8.18
C TYR A 30 0.62 -18.72 -9.65
N GLU A 31 1.31 -17.84 -10.37
CA GLU A 31 1.84 -18.12 -11.69
C GLU A 31 3.35 -17.94 -11.67
N PHE A 32 4.08 -18.92 -12.28
CA PHE A 32 5.54 -18.96 -12.28
C PHE A 32 6.08 -18.83 -13.69
N PHE A 33 7.06 -17.97 -13.85
CA PHE A 33 7.72 -17.67 -15.11
C PHE A 33 9.24 -17.84 -14.95
N THR A 34 9.88 -18.47 -15.94
CA THR A 34 11.34 -18.55 -16.03
C THR A 34 11.92 -17.52 -16.98
N LYS A 35 11.07 -16.81 -17.71
CA LYS A 35 11.46 -15.78 -18.68
C LYS A 35 10.66 -14.51 -18.50
N PRO A 36 11.32 -13.35 -18.36
CA PRO A 36 10.67 -12.06 -18.19
C PRO A 36 9.68 -11.72 -19.31
N GLU A 37 10.02 -12.07 -20.57
CA GLU A 37 9.21 -11.77 -21.73
C GLU A 37 7.86 -12.48 -21.71
N GLU A 38 7.82 -13.71 -21.18
CA GLU A 38 6.59 -14.48 -21.03
C GLU A 38 5.66 -13.84 -20.00
N LEU A 39 6.20 -13.42 -18.85
CA LEU A 39 5.45 -12.69 -17.83
C LEU A 39 4.86 -11.39 -18.41
N LEU A 40 5.68 -10.57 -19.06
CA LEU A 40 5.23 -9.30 -19.62
C LEU A 40 4.17 -9.51 -20.71
N LYS A 41 4.37 -10.49 -21.61
CA LYS A 41 3.40 -10.83 -22.66
C LYS A 41 2.04 -11.26 -22.08
N THR A 42 2.07 -12.00 -20.97
CA THR A 42 0.86 -12.47 -20.28
C THR A 42 0.06 -11.31 -19.69
N TYR A 43 0.72 -10.34 -19.05
CA TYR A 43 0.00 -9.36 -18.25
C TYR A 43 -0.16 -7.96 -18.89
N VAL A 44 0.62 -7.58 -19.90
CA VAL A 44 0.51 -6.25 -20.56
C VAL A 44 -0.92 -5.98 -21.04
N LYS A 45 -1.59 -6.98 -21.61
CA LYS A 45 -2.97 -6.86 -22.15
C LYS A 45 -4.04 -7.50 -21.28
N SER A 46 -3.67 -8.11 -20.17
CA SER A 46 -4.63 -8.80 -19.28
C SER A 46 -5.44 -7.78 -18.49
N GLU A 47 -6.76 -8.00 -18.40
CA GLU A 47 -7.64 -7.29 -17.48
C GLU A 47 -7.44 -7.78 -16.03
N GLN A 48 -7.03 -9.05 -15.88
CA GLN A 48 -6.78 -9.69 -14.60
C GLN A 48 -5.28 -9.72 -14.31
N LYS A 49 -4.79 -8.69 -13.64
CA LYS A 49 -3.38 -8.56 -13.26
C LYS A 49 -3.10 -9.19 -11.90
N PRO A 50 -1.85 -9.61 -11.63
CA PRO A 50 -1.44 -10.00 -10.29
C PRO A 50 -1.54 -8.84 -9.30
N ASP A 51 -1.88 -9.16 -8.05
CA ASP A 51 -1.79 -8.21 -6.94
C ASP A 51 -0.32 -7.93 -6.58
N MET A 52 0.55 -8.95 -6.79
CA MET A 52 1.96 -8.88 -6.45
C MET A 52 2.83 -9.58 -7.50
N TYR A 53 3.95 -8.95 -7.83
CA TYR A 53 5.02 -9.52 -8.65
C TYR A 53 6.26 -9.75 -7.77
N ILE A 54 6.78 -10.97 -7.78
CA ILE A 54 8.04 -11.33 -7.14
C ILE A 54 9.05 -11.57 -8.26
N LEU A 55 10.08 -10.75 -8.35
CA LEU A 55 11.00 -10.69 -9.48
C LEU A 55 12.43 -10.94 -9.01
N ASP A 56 13.14 -11.88 -9.63
CA ASP A 56 14.59 -11.87 -9.50
C ASP A 56 15.17 -10.65 -10.24
N ILE A 57 16.22 -10.08 -9.70
CA ILE A 57 16.92 -8.97 -10.37
C ILE A 57 17.80 -9.51 -11.50
N GLU A 58 18.54 -10.58 -11.26
CA GLU A 58 19.52 -11.12 -12.20
C GLU A 58 18.91 -12.20 -13.10
N MET A 59 18.34 -11.81 -14.22
CA MET A 59 17.79 -12.73 -15.22
C MET A 59 18.46 -12.51 -16.59
N PRO A 60 18.69 -13.56 -17.38
CA PRO A 60 19.22 -13.43 -18.73
C PRO A 60 18.30 -12.62 -19.65
N GLY A 61 18.89 -11.76 -20.46
CA GLY A 61 18.19 -10.95 -21.47
C GLY A 61 17.57 -9.67 -20.91
N MET A 62 16.68 -9.76 -19.94
CA MET A 62 16.02 -8.61 -19.31
C MET A 62 16.07 -8.75 -17.78
N ASP A 63 16.71 -7.84 -17.09
CA ASP A 63 16.77 -7.83 -15.64
C ASP A 63 15.42 -7.49 -14.97
N GLY A 64 15.28 -7.85 -13.69
CA GLY A 64 14.06 -7.63 -12.94
C GLY A 64 13.70 -6.16 -12.77
N LEU A 65 14.67 -5.25 -12.80
CA LEU A 65 14.43 -3.81 -12.71
C LEU A 65 13.76 -3.30 -14.00
N ALA A 66 14.24 -3.74 -15.16
CA ALA A 66 13.64 -3.42 -16.44
C ALA A 66 12.21 -3.98 -16.56
N VAL A 67 12.00 -5.21 -16.07
CA VAL A 67 10.65 -5.82 -15.95
C VAL A 67 9.74 -4.96 -15.08
N ALA A 68 10.21 -4.57 -13.90
CA ALA A 68 9.45 -3.75 -12.97
C ALA A 68 9.09 -2.37 -13.54
N LYS A 69 10.03 -1.71 -14.25
CA LYS A 69 9.77 -0.46 -14.98
C LYS A 69 8.67 -0.65 -16.03
N GLN A 70 8.68 -1.73 -16.78
CA GLN A 70 7.62 -2.03 -17.74
C GLN A 70 6.28 -2.32 -17.05
N ILE A 71 6.25 -3.09 -15.96
CA ILE A 71 5.02 -3.32 -15.18
C ILE A 71 4.42 -1.98 -14.75
N ARG A 72 5.22 -1.04 -14.27
CA ARG A 72 4.75 0.28 -13.83
C ARG A 72 4.07 1.10 -14.93
N THR A 73 4.36 0.85 -16.21
CA THR A 73 3.70 1.54 -17.31
C THR A 73 2.22 1.15 -17.48
N TYR A 74 1.84 -0.06 -17.08
CA TYR A 74 0.47 -0.55 -17.22
C TYR A 74 -0.20 -0.93 -15.89
N ASP A 75 0.57 -1.02 -14.80
CA ASP A 75 0.07 -1.31 -13.46
C ASP A 75 0.87 -0.52 -12.41
N SER A 76 0.40 0.68 -12.11
CA SER A 76 1.03 1.54 -11.11
C SER A 76 0.79 1.09 -9.67
N LYS A 77 -0.21 0.22 -9.42
CA LYS A 77 -0.65 -0.22 -8.09
C LYS A 77 -0.09 -1.58 -7.67
N ALA A 78 0.44 -2.38 -8.58
CA ALA A 78 0.98 -3.71 -8.29
C ALA A 78 2.04 -3.65 -7.19
N LEU A 79 2.02 -4.61 -6.27
CA LEU A 79 3.10 -4.80 -5.32
C LEU A 79 4.29 -5.44 -6.05
N ILE A 80 5.43 -4.76 -6.07
CA ILE A 80 6.66 -5.30 -6.67
C ILE A 80 7.62 -5.66 -5.54
N VAL A 81 8.07 -6.90 -5.54
CA VAL A 81 9.03 -7.48 -4.60
C VAL A 81 10.22 -7.99 -5.40
N PHE A 82 11.43 -7.62 -4.99
CA PHE A 82 12.63 -8.18 -5.60
C PHE A 82 13.23 -9.29 -4.75
N LEU A 83 13.57 -10.41 -5.42
CA LEU A 83 14.44 -11.45 -4.89
C LEU A 83 15.83 -11.28 -5.51
N THR A 84 16.89 -11.30 -4.70
CA THR A 84 18.24 -11.15 -5.26
C THR A 84 19.33 -11.71 -4.36
N SER A 85 20.39 -12.22 -4.97
CA SER A 85 21.63 -12.61 -4.30
C SER A 85 22.56 -11.43 -4.02
N TYR A 86 22.29 -10.26 -4.60
CA TYR A 86 23.22 -9.13 -4.61
C TYR A 86 22.70 -7.91 -3.87
N THR A 87 23.42 -7.48 -2.83
CA THR A 87 23.18 -6.21 -2.13
C THR A 87 23.57 -4.96 -2.92
N LYS A 88 24.32 -5.12 -4.01
CA LYS A 88 24.79 -4.01 -4.86
C LYS A 88 23.68 -3.25 -5.60
N TYR A 89 22.54 -3.92 -5.87
CA TYR A 89 21.40 -3.31 -6.57
C TYR A 89 20.47 -2.48 -5.68
N MET A 90 20.77 -2.37 -4.40
CA MET A 90 19.94 -1.59 -3.46
C MET A 90 19.66 -0.14 -3.92
N PRO A 91 20.63 0.63 -4.49
CA PRO A 91 20.32 1.97 -4.99
C PRO A 91 19.34 1.98 -6.18
N ASP A 92 19.50 1.06 -7.13
CA ASP A 92 18.71 1.02 -8.37
C ASP A 92 17.27 0.55 -8.14
N VAL A 93 17.05 -0.28 -7.10
CA VAL A 93 15.73 -0.75 -6.68
C VAL A 93 14.82 0.41 -6.25
N PHE A 94 15.40 1.51 -5.73
CA PHE A 94 14.63 2.69 -5.31
C PHE A 94 14.12 3.55 -6.48
N GLU A 95 14.61 3.35 -7.70
CA GLU A 95 14.04 4.02 -8.88
C GLU A 95 12.65 3.49 -9.24
N VAL A 96 12.34 2.26 -8.81
CA VAL A 96 11.03 1.64 -8.97
C VAL A 96 10.33 1.63 -7.63
N VAL A 97 9.07 2.07 -7.58
CA VAL A 97 8.26 1.96 -6.36
C VAL A 97 8.14 0.49 -5.98
N THR A 98 8.95 0.06 -5.02
CA THR A 98 9.12 -1.33 -4.58
C THR A 98 8.37 -1.56 -3.28
N PHE A 99 7.64 -2.66 -3.16
CA PHE A 99 6.93 -3.02 -1.94
C PHE A 99 7.84 -3.68 -0.90
N ASP A 100 8.71 -4.59 -1.34
CA ASP A 100 9.67 -5.24 -0.46
C ASP A 100 10.89 -5.73 -1.26
N PHE A 101 11.97 -6.02 -0.53
CA PHE A 101 13.22 -6.54 -1.06
C PHE A 101 13.67 -7.74 -0.20
N ILE A 102 13.91 -8.87 -0.83
CA ILE A 102 14.24 -10.12 -0.14
C ILE A 102 15.56 -10.67 -0.65
N PRO A 103 16.60 -10.71 0.16
CA PRO A 103 17.86 -11.37 -0.21
C PRO A 103 17.68 -12.88 -0.32
N LYS A 104 18.30 -13.48 -1.33
CA LYS A 104 18.41 -14.95 -1.45
C LYS A 104 19.50 -15.48 -0.48
N PRO A 105 19.36 -16.67 0.09
CA PRO A 105 18.25 -17.62 -0.11
C PRO A 105 17.00 -17.21 0.66
N ILE A 106 15.83 -17.23 0.00
CA ILE A 106 14.56 -16.98 0.67
C ILE A 106 14.27 -18.07 1.70
N THR A 107 13.77 -17.65 2.87
CA THR A 107 13.28 -18.55 3.92
C THR A 107 11.77 -18.55 3.99
N GLU A 108 11.18 -19.61 4.56
CA GLU A 108 9.74 -19.70 4.75
C GLU A 108 9.20 -18.54 5.60
N ASP A 109 9.89 -18.22 6.72
CA ASP A 109 9.50 -17.13 7.61
C ASP A 109 9.49 -15.77 6.90
N ARG A 110 10.47 -15.53 6.01
CA ARG A 110 10.55 -14.28 5.26
C ARG A 110 9.43 -14.17 4.22
N LEU A 111 9.08 -15.28 3.57
CA LEU A 111 7.95 -15.32 2.64
C LEU A 111 6.62 -15.15 3.38
N ARG A 112 6.45 -15.79 4.53
CA ARG A 112 5.28 -15.63 5.40
C ARG A 112 5.10 -14.18 5.83
N LEU A 113 6.17 -13.52 6.29
CA LEU A 113 6.15 -12.11 6.66
C LEU A 113 5.76 -11.20 5.48
N LEU A 114 6.27 -11.50 4.27
CA LEU A 114 5.88 -10.79 3.06
C LEU A 114 4.37 -10.88 2.82
N PHE A 115 3.79 -12.07 2.95
CA PHE A 115 2.35 -12.27 2.70
C PHE A 115 1.47 -11.58 3.74
N VAL A 116 1.84 -11.65 5.03
CA VAL A 116 1.15 -10.89 6.09
C VAL A 116 1.13 -9.40 5.75
N LYS A 117 2.27 -8.83 5.33
CA LYS A 117 2.37 -7.43 4.94
C LYS A 117 1.54 -7.12 3.69
N ALA A 118 1.61 -7.97 2.67
CA ALA A 118 0.89 -7.77 1.42
C ALA A 118 -0.63 -7.84 1.64
N GLU A 119 -1.10 -8.82 2.39
CA GLU A 119 -2.51 -8.97 2.73
C GLU A 119 -3.04 -7.76 3.52
N ALA A 120 -2.32 -7.34 4.55
CA ALA A 120 -2.67 -6.14 5.31
C ALA A 120 -2.77 -4.91 4.40
N TYR A 121 -1.78 -4.72 3.51
CA TYR A 121 -1.78 -3.61 2.55
C TYR A 121 -2.93 -3.68 1.56
N LEU A 122 -3.20 -4.85 0.97
CA LEU A 122 -4.27 -5.05 0.00
C LEU A 122 -5.65 -4.90 0.67
N ASN A 123 -5.81 -5.39 1.89
CA ASN A 123 -7.04 -5.21 2.67
C ASN A 123 -7.29 -3.72 2.94
N MET A 124 -6.27 -2.95 3.31
CA MET A 124 -6.38 -1.50 3.49
C MET A 124 -6.77 -0.77 2.19
N THR A 125 -6.20 -1.18 1.04
CA THR A 125 -6.44 -0.51 -0.25
C THR A 125 -7.74 -0.96 -0.92
N ASN A 126 -8.24 -2.15 -0.61
CA ASN A 126 -9.47 -2.72 -1.19
C ASN A 126 -10.72 -2.49 -0.33
N GLN A 127 -10.56 -1.99 0.91
CA GLN A 127 -11.71 -1.65 1.73
C GLN A 127 -12.54 -0.55 1.08
N THR A 128 -13.86 -0.72 1.13
CA THR A 128 -14.80 0.25 0.59
C THR A 128 -15.69 0.82 1.68
N PHE A 129 -15.90 2.11 1.63
CA PHE A 129 -16.87 2.81 2.45
C PHE A 129 -18.15 3.03 1.65
N SER A 130 -19.24 2.41 2.09
CA SER A 130 -20.56 2.56 1.49
C SER A 130 -21.46 3.46 2.33
N PHE A 131 -22.08 4.44 1.69
CA PHE A 131 -22.98 5.39 2.34
C PHE A 131 -24.14 5.76 1.42
N CYS A 132 -25.15 6.40 2.01
CA CYS A 132 -26.28 6.94 1.27
C CYS A 132 -26.32 8.46 1.41
N TYR A 133 -26.66 9.13 0.32
CA TYR A 133 -27.02 10.55 0.35
C TYR A 133 -28.26 10.77 -0.51
N ARG A 134 -29.27 11.38 0.08
CA ARG A 134 -30.62 11.48 -0.51
C ARG A 134 -31.15 10.09 -0.83
N ARG A 135 -31.36 9.73 -2.10
CA ARG A 135 -31.87 8.40 -2.53
C ARG A 135 -30.80 7.57 -3.24
N SER A 136 -29.57 8.06 -3.32
CA SER A 136 -28.47 7.40 -4.00
C SER A 136 -27.56 6.70 -3.02
N ARG A 137 -27.09 5.49 -3.38
CA ARG A 137 -26.05 4.75 -2.67
C ARG A 137 -24.71 4.99 -3.36
N TYR A 138 -23.68 5.26 -2.56
CA TYR A 138 -22.31 5.46 -3.00
C TYR A 138 -21.41 4.41 -2.36
N SER A 139 -20.36 4.02 -3.06
CA SER A 139 -19.28 3.19 -2.55
C SER A 139 -17.95 3.78 -3.02
N LEU A 140 -17.09 4.12 -2.09
CA LEU A 140 -15.76 4.67 -2.35
C LEU A 140 -14.72 3.72 -1.76
N LYS A 141 -13.62 3.50 -2.45
CA LYS A 141 -12.48 2.81 -1.85
C LYS A 141 -11.88 3.68 -0.75
N PHE A 142 -11.38 3.06 0.31
CA PHE A 142 -10.74 3.81 1.39
C PHE A 142 -9.58 4.67 0.88
N ASP A 143 -8.82 4.18 -0.09
CA ASP A 143 -7.69 4.90 -0.67
C ASP A 143 -8.09 6.11 -1.55
N GLU A 144 -9.36 6.24 -1.92
CA GLU A 144 -9.89 7.42 -2.61
C GLU A 144 -10.23 8.55 -1.65
N ILE A 145 -10.48 8.23 -0.37
CA ILE A 145 -10.89 9.20 0.66
C ILE A 145 -9.65 9.91 1.22
N LEU A 146 -9.57 11.22 1.08
CA LEU A 146 -8.52 12.05 1.66
C LEU A 146 -8.82 12.34 3.14
N TYR A 147 -10.00 12.87 3.40
CA TYR A 147 -10.46 13.18 4.74
C TYR A 147 -11.99 13.30 4.79
N LEU A 148 -12.51 13.31 6.01
CA LEU A 148 -13.93 13.53 6.28
C LEU A 148 -14.10 14.75 7.18
N GLU A 149 -15.14 15.54 6.90
CA GLU A 149 -15.45 16.78 7.58
C GLU A 149 -16.87 16.74 8.16
N LYS A 150 -17.03 17.21 9.40
CA LYS A 150 -18.34 17.42 10.00
C LYS A 150 -18.98 18.69 9.46
N LYS A 151 -20.17 18.59 8.89
CA LYS A 151 -20.98 19.74 8.45
C LYS A 151 -22.38 19.66 9.06
N GLY A 152 -22.55 20.34 10.20
CA GLY A 152 -23.80 20.26 10.97
C GLY A 152 -24.04 18.84 11.49
N ARG A 153 -25.15 18.21 11.08
CA ARG A 153 -25.52 16.84 11.43
C ARG A 153 -25.06 15.79 10.41
N GLN A 154 -24.43 16.22 9.34
CA GLN A 154 -23.95 15.36 8.24
C GLN A 154 -22.44 15.36 8.19
N ALA A 155 -21.87 14.41 7.46
CA ALA A 155 -20.47 14.39 7.12
C ALA A 155 -20.28 14.64 5.62
N ILE A 156 -19.17 15.29 5.29
CA ILE A 156 -18.67 15.45 3.94
C ILE A 156 -17.44 14.58 3.78
N ILE A 157 -17.38 13.84 2.69
CA ILE A 157 -16.29 12.95 2.32
C ILE A 157 -15.55 13.62 1.17
N HIS A 158 -14.29 13.94 1.38
CA HIS A 158 -13.41 14.57 0.41
C HIS A 158 -12.52 13.53 -0.25
N THR A 159 -12.56 13.48 -1.57
CA THR A 159 -11.65 12.68 -2.41
C THR A 159 -10.81 13.63 -3.26
N LYS A 160 -9.83 13.10 -4.00
CA LYS A 160 -8.98 13.92 -4.86
C LYS A 160 -9.79 14.71 -5.92
N ASP A 161 -10.81 14.06 -6.48
CA ASP A 161 -11.53 14.60 -7.64
C ASP A 161 -12.93 15.09 -7.30
N ASN A 162 -13.50 14.67 -6.16
CA ASN A 162 -14.89 14.95 -5.81
C ASN A 162 -15.10 15.15 -4.30
N THR A 163 -16.27 15.73 -3.99
CA THR A 163 -16.76 15.86 -2.62
C THR A 163 -18.16 15.26 -2.53
N TYR A 164 -18.39 14.40 -1.55
CA TYR A 164 -19.66 13.71 -1.34
C TYR A 164 -20.27 14.10 0.00
N GLN A 165 -21.58 14.22 0.05
CA GLN A 165 -22.31 14.35 1.31
C GLN A 165 -22.86 12.99 1.74
N SER A 166 -22.87 12.74 3.05
CA SER A 166 -23.46 11.54 3.65
C SER A 166 -24.62 11.95 4.56
N ASN A 167 -25.67 11.12 4.62
CA ASN A 167 -26.73 11.27 5.61
C ASN A 167 -26.28 10.90 7.03
N MET A 168 -25.14 10.19 7.16
CA MET A 168 -24.54 9.83 8.43
C MET A 168 -23.74 11.01 9.00
N ASN A 169 -23.70 11.11 10.33
CA ASN A 169 -22.80 12.04 11.02
C ASN A 169 -21.37 11.46 11.10
N LEU A 170 -20.40 12.26 11.54
CA LEU A 170 -19.00 11.88 11.55
C LEU A 170 -18.70 10.70 12.49
N ASN A 171 -19.41 10.59 13.62
CA ASN A 171 -19.23 9.47 14.56
C ASN A 171 -19.76 8.15 13.99
N GLU A 172 -20.93 8.17 13.35
CA GLU A 172 -21.49 7.00 12.68
C GLU A 172 -20.60 6.49 11.55
N ILE A 173 -19.89 7.40 10.89
CA ILE A 173 -18.90 7.04 9.87
C ILE A 173 -17.65 6.45 10.53
N TRP A 174 -17.17 7.06 11.62
CA TRP A 174 -16.00 6.59 12.35
C TRP A 174 -16.10 5.10 12.75
N GLU A 175 -17.27 4.67 13.23
CA GLU A 175 -17.54 3.28 13.61
C GLU A 175 -17.43 2.29 12.41
N LYS A 176 -17.46 2.80 11.18
CA LYS A 176 -17.38 1.99 9.93
C LYS A 176 -16.03 2.07 9.25
N LEU A 177 -15.16 2.97 9.70
CA LEU A 177 -13.82 3.14 9.16
C LEU A 177 -12.83 2.25 9.91
N ASP A 178 -11.82 1.82 9.19
CA ASP A 178 -10.69 1.11 9.79
C ASP A 178 -9.78 2.08 10.54
N GLU A 179 -9.61 1.83 11.82
CA GLU A 179 -8.75 2.65 12.69
C GLU A 179 -7.26 2.58 12.37
N GLN A 180 -6.83 1.60 11.58
CA GLN A 180 -5.45 1.50 11.10
C GLN A 180 -5.20 2.42 9.90
N SER A 181 -6.24 2.71 9.13
CA SER A 181 -6.15 3.58 7.94
C SER A 181 -6.56 5.01 8.21
N PHE A 182 -7.36 5.27 9.24
CA PHE A 182 -7.92 6.59 9.53
C PHE A 182 -7.59 7.07 10.95
N ALA A 183 -7.45 8.38 11.08
CA ALA A 183 -7.26 9.04 12.39
C ALA A 183 -8.16 10.26 12.53
N ALA A 184 -8.84 10.37 13.68
CA ALA A 184 -9.46 11.62 14.08
C ALA A 184 -8.36 12.63 14.50
N ILE A 185 -8.43 13.84 13.98
CA ILE A 185 -7.48 14.94 14.26
C ILE A 185 -8.14 16.14 14.92
N HIS A 186 -9.46 16.21 14.83
CA HIS A 186 -10.29 17.26 15.40
C HIS A 186 -11.70 16.69 15.62
N GLY A 187 -12.52 17.31 16.49
CA GLY A 187 -13.93 16.93 16.63
C GLY A 187 -14.77 17.08 15.35
N SER A 188 -14.19 17.67 14.31
CA SER A 188 -14.82 17.88 12.99
C SER A 188 -14.05 17.26 11.84
N PHE A 189 -12.90 16.63 12.07
CA PHE A 189 -12.06 16.08 10.99
C PHE A 189 -11.51 14.69 11.31
N ILE A 190 -11.65 13.81 10.34
CA ILE A 190 -10.98 12.49 10.28
C ILE A 190 -10.15 12.48 9.01
N VAL A 191 -8.87 12.09 9.10
CA VAL A 191 -7.96 12.01 7.95
C VAL A 191 -7.60 10.58 7.63
N ASN A 192 -7.36 10.30 6.37
CA ASN A 192 -6.74 9.06 5.94
C ASN A 192 -5.23 9.17 6.11
N LEU A 193 -4.64 8.27 6.88
CA LEU A 193 -3.19 8.27 7.19
C LEU A 193 -2.33 8.12 5.94
N LYS A 194 -2.82 7.41 4.92
CA LYS A 194 -2.17 7.23 3.62
C LYS A 194 -1.92 8.54 2.88
N HIS A 195 -2.81 9.51 3.07
CA HIS A 195 -2.76 10.80 2.37
C HIS A 195 -2.05 11.90 3.17
N ILE A 196 -1.53 11.62 4.36
CA ILE A 196 -0.73 12.57 5.11
C ILE A 196 0.63 12.74 4.44
N LYS A 197 0.90 13.93 3.87
CA LYS A 197 2.19 14.29 3.29
C LYS A 197 3.16 14.76 4.36
N THR A 198 2.70 15.61 5.28
CA THR A 198 3.49 16.10 6.42
C THR A 198 2.59 16.33 7.63
N PHE A 199 3.17 16.15 8.81
CA PHE A 199 2.57 16.50 10.09
C PHE A 199 3.59 17.23 10.96
N SER A 200 3.41 18.52 11.17
CA SER A 200 4.25 19.35 12.03
C SER A 200 3.49 20.55 12.59
N GLY A 201 3.94 21.12 13.71
CA GLY A 201 3.38 22.34 14.28
C GLY A 201 1.90 22.27 14.69
N GLY A 202 1.30 21.08 14.68
CA GLY A 202 -0.13 20.89 14.94
C GLY A 202 -1.01 21.07 13.70
N GLN A 203 -0.41 20.96 12.53
CA GLN A 203 -1.09 20.91 11.24
C GLN A 203 -0.73 19.64 10.48
N VAL A 204 -1.69 19.10 9.73
CA VAL A 204 -1.51 18.03 8.75
C VAL A 204 -1.65 18.65 7.37
N ILE A 205 -0.71 18.34 6.48
CA ILE A 205 -0.81 18.66 5.05
C ILE A 205 -1.05 17.35 4.31
N LEU A 206 -2.12 17.28 3.54
CA LEU A 206 -2.49 16.12 2.74
C LEU A 206 -1.79 16.11 1.37
N SER A 207 -1.89 14.99 0.66
CA SER A 207 -1.25 14.79 -0.63
C SER A 207 -1.74 15.73 -1.75
N ASP A 208 -2.97 16.26 -1.60
CA ASP A 208 -3.57 17.26 -2.50
C ASP A 208 -3.23 18.71 -2.12
N GLY A 209 -2.49 18.91 -1.01
CA GLY A 209 -2.13 20.23 -0.47
C GLY A 209 -3.11 20.78 0.56
N THR A 210 -4.20 20.07 0.87
CA THR A 210 -5.15 20.50 1.92
C THR A 210 -4.46 20.55 3.27
N GLU A 211 -4.63 21.68 3.99
CA GLU A 211 -4.09 21.89 5.34
C GLU A 211 -5.20 21.79 6.38
N LEU A 212 -5.01 20.93 7.38
CA LEU A 212 -5.97 20.72 8.46
C LEU A 212 -5.31 20.89 9.83
N THR A 213 -5.99 21.60 10.74
CA THR A 213 -5.50 21.80 12.11
C THR A 213 -5.79 20.61 13.00
N VAL A 214 -4.79 20.17 13.77
CA VAL A 214 -4.89 19.09 14.74
C VAL A 214 -5.13 19.66 16.13
N SER A 215 -6.25 19.33 16.76
CA SER A 215 -6.55 19.74 18.13
C SER A 215 -5.59 19.07 19.14
N ARG A 216 -5.29 19.76 20.24
CA ARG A 216 -4.31 19.30 21.25
C ARG A 216 -4.55 17.87 21.73
N GLY A 217 -5.82 17.49 21.97
CA GLY A 217 -6.18 16.15 22.46
C GLY A 217 -5.94 15.02 21.46
N TYR A 218 -5.79 15.33 20.16
CA TYR A 218 -5.60 14.33 19.10
C TYR A 218 -4.13 14.16 18.67
N LYS A 219 -3.22 15.10 19.06
CA LYS A 219 -1.84 15.10 18.58
C LYS A 219 -1.10 13.81 18.93
N LYS A 220 -1.18 13.35 20.17
CA LYS A 220 -0.50 12.12 20.64
C LYS A 220 -0.99 10.90 19.88
N SER A 221 -2.30 10.70 19.82
CA SER A 221 -2.93 9.58 19.10
C SER A 221 -2.58 9.59 17.61
N LEU A 222 -2.63 10.76 16.96
CA LEU A 222 -2.24 10.88 15.55
C LEU A 222 -0.78 10.50 15.34
N THR A 223 0.14 10.98 16.20
CA THR A 223 1.57 10.66 16.08
C THR A 223 1.80 9.15 16.21
N GLU A 224 1.20 8.51 17.21
CA GLU A 224 1.32 7.05 17.42
C GLU A 224 0.75 6.26 16.24
N LYS A 225 -0.45 6.60 15.78
CA LYS A 225 -1.09 5.96 14.63
C LYS A 225 -0.28 6.15 13.35
N HIS A 226 0.20 7.36 13.08
CA HIS A 226 0.98 7.66 11.88
C HIS A 226 2.34 6.95 11.88
N ILE A 227 3.04 6.88 13.03
CA ILE A 227 4.27 6.10 13.18
C ILE A 227 3.99 4.61 12.93
N THR A 228 2.93 4.07 13.50
CA THR A 228 2.54 2.66 13.31
C THR A 228 2.17 2.40 11.84
N PHE A 229 1.42 3.30 11.22
CA PHE A 229 1.06 3.24 9.80
C PHE A 229 2.30 3.25 8.91
N VAL A 230 3.23 4.19 9.13
CA VAL A 230 4.48 4.29 8.37
C VAL A 230 5.39 3.07 8.63
N ARG A 231 5.49 2.57 9.87
CA ARG A 231 6.27 1.37 10.20
C ARG A 231 5.64 0.08 9.66
N GLY A 232 4.32 -0.03 9.70
CA GLY A 232 3.56 -1.15 9.13
C GLY A 232 3.53 -1.12 7.60
N GLY A 233 3.56 0.08 7.01
CA GLY A 233 3.62 0.35 5.59
C GLY A 233 4.98 0.82 5.09
N MET A 234 6.07 0.57 5.86
CA MET A 234 7.43 1.00 5.51
C MET A 234 7.80 0.44 4.15
N TRP A 235 7.59 1.25 3.13
CA TRP A 235 8.23 1.22 1.79
C TRP A 235 7.40 1.94 0.72
N HIS A 236 6.98 3.14 1.00
CA HIS A 236 6.66 4.07 -0.10
C HIS A 236 7.58 5.29 0.01
N GLY A 237 8.75 5.19 -0.62
CA GLY A 237 9.55 6.27 -1.20
C GLY A 237 9.69 7.59 -0.44
N PHE A 238 9.76 7.60 0.91
CA PHE A 238 10.19 8.77 1.67
C PHE A 238 11.46 8.45 2.45
N ILE A 239 12.57 8.98 1.94
CA ILE A 239 13.83 9.08 2.66
C ILE A 239 13.54 9.86 3.95
N TRP A 240 13.62 9.15 5.08
CA TRP A 240 13.65 9.78 6.39
C TRP A 240 14.98 10.54 6.49
N SER A 241 14.91 11.87 6.37
CA SER A 241 16.07 12.72 6.66
C SER A 241 16.34 12.67 8.16
N PRO A 242 17.59 12.41 8.62
CA PRO A 242 17.94 12.34 10.04
C PRO A 242 17.79 13.66 10.81
N ALA A 243 17.31 14.71 10.17
CA ALA A 243 17.22 16.06 10.76
C ALA A 243 16.07 16.27 11.77
N VAL A 244 15.22 15.25 12.04
CA VAL A 244 14.07 15.41 12.96
C VAL A 244 14.38 14.96 14.41
N ASN A 245 15.60 14.48 14.70
CA ASN A 245 15.93 13.97 16.03
C ASN A 245 16.52 15.03 17.00
N GLN A 246 16.28 16.33 16.78
CA GLN A 246 16.79 17.39 17.68
C GLN A 246 15.72 18.07 18.54
N TYR A 247 14.46 17.59 18.55
CA TYR A 247 13.42 18.14 19.42
C TYR A 247 12.54 17.03 20.03
N ILE A 248 13.12 16.22 20.90
CA ILE A 248 12.42 15.51 21.98
C ILE A 248 13.13 15.84 23.29
#